data_66b7a1173d8a6284b3c2f9b4255443bc
#
_entry.id   66b7a1173d8a6284b3c2f9b4255443bc
#
_cell.length_a   1.000
_cell.length_b   1.000
_cell.length_c   1.000
_cell.angle_alpha   90.00
_cell.angle_beta   90.00
_cell.angle_gamma   90.00
#
_symmetry.space_group_name_H-M   'P 1'
#
loop_
_entity.id
_entity.type
_entity.pdbx_description
1 polymer ?
#
loop_
_entity_poly.entity_id
_entity_poly.type
_entity_poly.pdbx_seq_one_letter_code
_entity_poly.pdbx_strand_id
1 'polypeptide(L)'
;MKKRWFALCMCIVMLAGILTSCGTNTGKIKFGAAGLGGTYRVFGDTFANLVTSKNKKYKMEVKTTAGSAANLRLLSDGYIQMAVAQTDLTNDAYERTGIFENEKQHGGYSAVAALYTEACQIVVKADSSINTVEDLQDKRVSVGEEESGTEQNAKQILAAYGLNDSLVDEVNLDYSNAAEELREGKIDAFFCTAGAQTTVIGELAKKCDIRLLSIDEKSAEKLKGTYKFYTDCTIPKETYNGQTEDVKTVGVKAVLLASDKLSADTVKDITKILFENKQELQYATSSRYFA
;
A
#
# COMPACT_ATOMS: atom_id res chain seq x y z
N MET A 1 -48.64 49.05 -4.88
CA MET A 1 -47.29 49.00 -5.47
C MET A 1 -46.17 48.74 -4.47
N LYS A 2 -46.18 49.31 -3.27
CA LYS A 2 -45.11 49.17 -2.25
C LYS A 2 -44.91 47.71 -1.73
N LYS A 3 -45.96 46.87 -1.63
CA LYS A 3 -45.86 45.49 -1.16
C LYS A 3 -45.18 44.51 -2.17
N ARG A 4 -45.28 44.81 -3.46
CA ARG A 4 -44.64 43.98 -4.52
C ARG A 4 -43.12 44.21 -4.60
N TRP A 5 -42.66 45.40 -4.32
CA TRP A 5 -41.24 45.74 -4.27
C TRP A 5 -40.53 45.13 -3.05
N PHE A 6 -41.21 45.00 -1.92
CA PHE A 6 -40.68 44.38 -0.72
C PHE A 6 -40.47 42.87 -0.93
N ALA A 7 -41.41 42.19 -1.63
CA ALA A 7 -41.27 40.77 -1.94
C ALA A 7 -40.14 40.52 -2.93
N LEU A 8 -39.93 41.40 -3.92
CA LEU A 8 -38.85 41.27 -4.90
C LEU A 8 -37.45 41.45 -4.28
N CYS A 9 -37.31 42.43 -3.37
CA CYS A 9 -36.06 42.65 -2.63
C CYS A 9 -35.76 41.50 -1.67
N MET A 10 -36.76 40.86 -1.06
CA MET A 10 -36.56 39.72 -0.17
C MET A 10 -36.13 38.46 -0.92
N CYS A 11 -36.63 38.24 -2.14
CA CYS A 11 -36.19 37.16 -3.00
C CYS A 11 -34.76 37.33 -3.54
N ILE A 12 -34.33 38.56 -3.83
CA ILE A 12 -32.95 38.86 -4.28
C ILE A 12 -31.96 38.65 -3.13
N VAL A 13 -32.32 38.99 -1.89
CA VAL A 13 -31.46 38.76 -0.71
C VAL A 13 -31.35 37.25 -0.39
N MET A 14 -32.42 36.46 -0.60
CA MET A 14 -32.33 35.01 -0.46
C MET A 14 -31.51 34.32 -1.58
N LEU A 15 -31.53 34.84 -2.82
CA LEU A 15 -30.72 34.33 -3.90
C LEU A 15 -29.24 34.69 -3.75
N ALA A 16 -28.91 35.84 -3.14
CA ALA A 16 -27.52 36.23 -2.85
C ALA A 16 -26.90 35.41 -1.71
N GLY A 17 -27.72 34.84 -0.81
CA GLY A 17 -27.25 33.96 0.28
C GLY A 17 -26.86 32.54 -0.13
N ILE A 18 -27.24 32.11 -1.34
CA ILE A 18 -26.94 30.74 -1.82
C ILE A 18 -25.60 30.66 -2.59
N LEU A 19 -24.99 31.77 -2.96
CA LEU A 19 -23.74 31.83 -3.71
C LEU A 19 -22.48 31.96 -2.84
N THR A 20 -22.58 31.98 -1.52
CA THR A 20 -21.41 32.07 -0.63
C THR A 20 -21.16 30.77 0.17
N SER A 21 -21.73 29.65 -0.24
CA SER A 21 -21.25 28.33 0.22
C SER A 21 -20.12 27.80 -0.68
N CYS A 22 -19.17 28.65 -1.03
CA CYS A 22 -17.81 28.19 -1.20
C CYS A 22 -17.32 27.85 0.21
N GLY A 23 -17.68 26.64 0.70
CA GLY A 23 -17.03 26.07 1.84
C GLY A 23 -15.54 26.22 1.61
N THR A 24 -14.88 26.99 2.45
CA THR A 24 -13.45 26.86 2.64
C THR A 24 -13.23 25.42 3.00
N ASN A 25 -12.96 24.59 1.98
CA ASN A 25 -12.48 23.26 2.17
C ASN A 25 -11.17 23.47 2.90
N THR A 26 -11.26 23.53 4.24
CA THR A 26 -10.08 23.53 5.08
C THR A 26 -9.29 22.33 4.57
N GLY A 27 -8.10 22.56 4.04
CA GLY A 27 -7.29 21.59 3.29
C GLY A 27 -7.00 20.28 4.04
N LYS A 28 -8.05 19.63 4.50
CA LYS A 28 -8.01 18.33 5.18
C LYS A 28 -7.95 17.25 4.11
N ILE A 29 -6.82 16.55 4.06
CA ILE A 29 -6.55 15.47 3.12
C ILE A 29 -6.50 14.17 3.91
N LYS A 30 -7.39 13.25 3.60
CA LYS A 30 -7.32 11.88 4.13
C LYS A 30 -6.39 11.07 3.24
N PHE A 31 -5.40 10.48 3.85
CA PHE A 31 -4.37 9.67 3.19
C PHE A 31 -4.55 8.20 3.54
N GLY A 32 -4.86 7.37 2.54
CA GLY A 32 -4.93 5.91 2.68
C GLY A 32 -3.52 5.31 2.72
N ALA A 33 -3.18 4.68 3.83
CA ALA A 33 -1.93 3.94 3.97
C ALA A 33 -2.20 2.44 3.89
N ALA A 34 -1.90 1.71 4.96
CA ALA A 34 -2.24 0.33 5.19
C ALA A 34 -2.21 0.07 6.70
N GLY A 35 -2.20 -1.20 7.11
CA GLY A 35 -2.05 -1.64 8.48
C GLY A 35 -0.72 -1.23 9.13
N LEU A 36 -0.62 -1.42 10.43
CA LEU A 36 0.60 -1.14 11.20
C LEU A 36 1.72 -2.12 10.82
N GLY A 37 2.96 -1.67 10.97
CA GLY A 37 4.16 -2.50 10.73
C GLY A 37 4.64 -2.54 9.28
N GLY A 38 3.82 -2.09 8.30
CA GLY A 38 4.18 -1.99 6.89
C GLY A 38 4.76 -0.62 6.50
N THR A 39 5.45 -0.58 5.35
CA THR A 39 6.11 0.62 4.84
C THR A 39 5.14 1.74 4.47
N TYR A 40 3.94 1.42 3.97
CA TYR A 40 2.91 2.44 3.65
C TYR A 40 2.51 3.26 4.87
N ARG A 41 2.41 2.63 6.03
CA ARG A 41 2.06 3.33 7.27
C ARG A 41 3.17 4.28 7.70
N VAL A 42 4.41 3.83 7.70
CA VAL A 42 5.58 4.65 8.05
C VAL A 42 5.73 5.83 7.09
N PHE A 43 5.60 5.57 5.78
CA PHE A 43 5.60 6.60 4.75
C PHE A 43 4.48 7.61 4.98
N GLY A 44 3.25 7.14 5.16
CA GLY A 44 2.07 7.97 5.33
C GLY A 44 2.17 8.90 6.54
N ASP A 45 2.59 8.37 7.69
CA ASP A 45 2.75 9.16 8.92
C ASP A 45 3.84 10.23 8.77
N THR A 46 5.01 9.86 8.21
CA THR A 46 6.11 10.81 7.97
C THR A 46 5.70 11.87 6.95
N PHE A 47 5.09 11.46 5.85
CA PHE A 47 4.66 12.38 4.80
C PHE A 47 3.55 13.33 5.27
N ALA A 48 2.58 12.84 6.03
CA ALA A 48 1.53 13.66 6.62
C ALA A 48 2.09 14.72 7.58
N ASN A 49 3.08 14.35 8.38
CA ASN A 49 3.79 15.28 9.27
C ASN A 49 4.55 16.34 8.46
N LEU A 50 5.25 15.96 7.41
CA LEU A 50 5.95 16.89 6.51
C LEU A 50 4.96 17.86 5.85
N VAL A 51 3.90 17.37 5.22
CA VAL A 51 2.89 18.21 4.57
C VAL A 51 2.29 19.21 5.56
N THR A 52 1.88 18.74 6.74
CA THR A 52 1.24 19.60 7.75
C THR A 52 2.20 20.61 8.37
N SER A 53 3.47 20.25 8.54
CA SER A 53 4.48 21.13 9.14
C SER A 53 5.01 22.18 8.15
N LYS A 54 5.26 21.78 6.90
CA LYS A 54 5.86 22.66 5.86
C LYS A 54 4.84 23.62 5.26
N ASN A 55 3.56 23.23 5.17
CA ASN A 55 2.51 24.09 4.64
C ASN A 55 1.24 24.03 5.49
N LYS A 56 1.03 25.03 6.32
CA LYS A 56 -0.11 25.14 7.27
C LYS A 56 -1.49 25.22 6.59
N LYS A 57 -1.54 25.42 5.28
CA LYS A 57 -2.78 25.36 4.48
C LYS A 57 -3.38 23.94 4.46
N TYR A 58 -2.53 22.90 4.60
CA TYR A 58 -2.96 21.52 4.52
C TYR A 58 -2.89 20.82 5.86
N LYS A 59 -3.87 19.97 6.13
CA LYS A 59 -3.88 19.03 7.24
C LYS A 59 -4.07 17.63 6.67
N MET A 60 -3.02 16.82 6.67
CA MET A 60 -3.09 15.44 6.21
C MET A 60 -3.35 14.50 7.39
N GLU A 61 -4.35 13.63 7.21
CA GLU A 61 -4.75 12.63 8.20
C GLU A 61 -4.57 11.23 7.62
N VAL A 62 -3.68 10.45 8.20
CA VAL A 62 -3.42 9.08 7.76
C VAL A 62 -4.53 8.15 8.23
N LYS A 63 -5.05 7.35 7.31
CA LYS A 63 -6.07 6.33 7.54
C LYS A 63 -5.45 4.95 7.43
N THR A 64 -5.72 4.10 8.40
CA THR A 64 -5.46 2.68 8.31
C THR A 64 -6.46 2.07 7.32
N THR A 65 -5.98 1.26 6.41
CA THR A 65 -6.74 0.55 5.38
C THR A 65 -6.13 -0.85 5.22
N ALA A 66 -6.78 -1.73 4.51
CA ALA A 66 -6.22 -3.05 4.20
C ALA A 66 -5.02 -2.98 3.22
N GLY A 67 -4.89 -1.91 2.45
CA GLY A 67 -3.78 -1.74 1.50
C GLY A 67 -4.22 -1.33 0.10
N SER A 68 -3.53 -1.84 -0.93
CA SER A 68 -3.62 -1.31 -2.29
C SER A 68 -5.02 -1.37 -2.90
N ALA A 69 -5.70 -2.53 -2.88
CA ALA A 69 -7.03 -2.65 -3.50
C ALA A 69 -8.07 -1.82 -2.75
N ALA A 70 -8.05 -1.88 -1.41
CA ALA A 70 -8.92 -1.03 -0.59
C ALA A 70 -8.68 0.46 -0.84
N ASN A 71 -7.42 0.90 -0.99
CA ASN A 71 -7.08 2.28 -1.26
C ASN A 71 -7.62 2.78 -2.62
N LEU A 72 -7.55 1.95 -3.66
CA LEU A 72 -8.06 2.26 -4.99
C LEU A 72 -9.58 2.43 -4.97
N ARG A 73 -10.31 1.55 -4.26
CA ARG A 73 -11.76 1.67 -4.06
C ARG A 73 -12.13 2.93 -3.28
N LEU A 74 -11.43 3.19 -2.16
CA LEU A 74 -11.67 4.37 -1.31
C LEU A 74 -11.37 5.69 -2.03
N LEU A 75 -10.32 5.75 -2.90
CA LEU A 75 -10.03 6.90 -3.75
C LEU A 75 -11.14 7.12 -4.77
N SER A 76 -11.56 6.06 -5.49
CA SER A 76 -12.61 6.12 -6.49
C SER A 76 -13.93 6.57 -5.91
N ASP A 77 -14.28 6.10 -4.71
CA ASP A 77 -15.50 6.48 -4.01
C ASP A 77 -15.40 7.86 -3.32
N GLY A 78 -14.20 8.46 -3.27
CA GLY A 78 -13.95 9.78 -2.70
C GLY A 78 -13.88 9.81 -1.17
N TYR A 79 -13.74 8.67 -0.51
CA TYR A 79 -13.58 8.60 0.94
C TYR A 79 -12.21 9.09 1.41
N ILE A 80 -11.19 8.92 0.58
CA ILE A 80 -9.84 9.44 0.78
C ILE A 80 -9.42 10.29 -0.42
N GLN A 81 -8.43 11.15 -0.25
CA GLN A 81 -7.97 12.08 -1.29
C GLN A 81 -6.59 11.75 -1.84
N MET A 82 -5.77 11.05 -1.07
CA MET A 82 -4.47 10.54 -1.50
C MET A 82 -4.25 9.15 -0.92
N ALA A 83 -3.43 8.34 -1.56
CA ALA A 83 -3.06 7.01 -1.06
C ALA A 83 -1.75 6.52 -1.68
N VAL A 84 -1.18 5.48 -1.07
CA VAL A 84 -0.19 4.62 -1.72
C VAL A 84 -0.88 3.34 -2.17
N ALA A 85 -0.53 2.88 -3.37
CA ALA A 85 -0.97 1.59 -3.90
C ALA A 85 0.16 0.97 -4.75
N GLN A 86 0.05 -0.31 -5.03
CA GLN A 86 0.95 -1.00 -5.97
C GLN A 86 0.58 -0.65 -7.42
N THR A 87 1.58 -0.62 -8.30
CA THR A 87 1.39 -0.28 -9.72
C THR A 87 0.57 -1.32 -10.48
N ASP A 88 0.72 -2.60 -10.16
CA ASP A 88 -0.05 -3.72 -10.74
C ASP A 88 -1.54 -3.56 -10.46
N LEU A 89 -1.94 -3.43 -9.19
CA LEU A 89 -3.33 -3.22 -8.82
C LEU A 89 -3.89 -1.88 -9.31
N THR A 90 -3.07 -0.83 -9.38
CA THR A 90 -3.46 0.45 -9.97
C THR A 90 -3.82 0.28 -11.46
N ASN A 91 -3.02 -0.51 -12.20
CA ASN A 91 -3.31 -0.86 -13.59
C ASN A 91 -4.55 -1.73 -13.72
N ASP A 92 -4.69 -2.76 -12.87
CA ASP A 92 -5.84 -3.66 -12.90
C ASP A 92 -7.15 -2.90 -12.65
N ALA A 93 -7.15 -1.96 -11.71
CA ALA A 93 -8.31 -1.11 -11.43
C ALA A 93 -8.67 -0.20 -12.62
N TYR A 94 -7.66 0.32 -13.33
CA TYR A 94 -7.85 1.16 -14.52
C TYR A 94 -8.36 0.34 -15.72
N GLU A 95 -7.73 -0.80 -16.00
CA GLU A 95 -8.07 -1.68 -17.13
C GLU A 95 -9.26 -2.59 -16.84
N ARG A 96 -9.75 -2.67 -15.61
CA ARG A 96 -10.78 -3.60 -15.15
C ARG A 96 -10.38 -5.06 -15.39
N THR A 97 -9.20 -5.41 -14.90
CA THR A 97 -8.65 -6.77 -14.95
C THR A 97 -8.43 -7.31 -13.54
N GLY A 98 -7.99 -8.56 -13.43
CA GLY A 98 -7.72 -9.20 -12.15
C GLY A 98 -8.92 -9.13 -11.20
N ILE A 99 -8.68 -8.72 -9.96
CA ILE A 99 -9.73 -8.64 -8.95
C ILE A 99 -10.79 -7.56 -9.23
N PHE A 100 -10.56 -6.66 -10.18
CA PHE A 100 -11.48 -5.58 -10.57
C PHE A 100 -12.31 -5.91 -11.84
N GLU A 101 -12.15 -7.10 -12.43
CA GLU A 101 -12.76 -7.48 -13.71
C GLU A 101 -14.29 -7.31 -13.72
N ASN A 102 -14.95 -7.70 -12.63
CA ASN A 102 -16.41 -7.67 -12.51
C ASN A 102 -16.92 -6.46 -11.73
N GLU A 103 -16.06 -5.49 -11.43
CA GLU A 103 -16.44 -4.29 -10.71
C GLU A 103 -16.71 -3.11 -11.65
N LYS A 104 -17.34 -2.04 -11.10
CA LYS A 104 -17.35 -0.74 -11.78
C LYS A 104 -15.93 -0.27 -12.03
N GLN A 105 -15.72 0.58 -13.03
CA GLN A 105 -14.43 1.20 -13.25
C GLN A 105 -14.03 2.04 -12.01
N HIS A 106 -12.86 1.75 -11.49
CA HIS A 106 -12.25 2.54 -10.41
C HIS A 106 -11.33 3.59 -11.01
N GLY A 107 -11.69 4.86 -10.85
CA GLY A 107 -10.97 6.00 -11.41
C GLY A 107 -11.24 7.27 -10.62
N GLY A 108 -10.95 8.43 -11.23
CA GLY A 108 -11.06 9.74 -10.56
C GLY A 108 -9.85 10.04 -9.67
N TYR A 109 -8.72 9.40 -9.97
CA TYR A 109 -7.42 9.65 -9.35
C TYR A 109 -6.30 9.50 -10.38
N SER A 110 -5.19 10.15 -10.11
CA SER A 110 -4.01 10.16 -10.98
C SER A 110 -2.75 9.80 -10.20
N ALA A 111 -1.76 9.20 -10.89
CA ALA A 111 -0.45 8.92 -10.31
C ALA A 111 0.35 10.22 -10.17
N VAL A 112 0.92 10.43 -8.98
CA VAL A 112 1.72 11.63 -8.64
C VAL A 112 3.21 11.33 -8.69
N ALA A 113 3.62 10.19 -8.12
CA ALA A 113 5.03 9.81 -8.06
C ALA A 113 5.18 8.29 -7.89
N ALA A 114 6.19 7.71 -8.54
CA ALA A 114 6.72 6.41 -8.16
C ALA A 114 7.53 6.58 -6.86
N LEU A 115 7.34 5.66 -5.91
CA LEU A 115 7.99 5.76 -4.60
C LEU A 115 9.19 4.81 -4.49
N TYR A 116 8.96 3.55 -4.21
CA TYR A 116 10.00 2.54 -3.99
C TYR A 116 9.53 1.19 -4.50
N THR A 117 10.47 0.24 -4.58
CA THR A 117 10.14 -1.16 -4.88
C THR A 117 9.80 -1.87 -3.58
N GLU A 118 8.70 -2.61 -3.61
CA GLU A 118 8.24 -3.48 -2.54
C GLU A 118 8.67 -4.91 -2.85
N ALA A 119 9.51 -5.47 -2.01
CA ALA A 119 9.95 -6.86 -2.12
C ALA A 119 8.82 -7.78 -1.62
N CYS A 120 8.53 -8.84 -2.37
CA CYS A 120 7.67 -9.91 -1.89
C CYS A 120 8.49 -10.80 -0.94
N GLN A 121 8.23 -10.67 0.35
CA GLN A 121 8.96 -11.36 1.40
C GLN A 121 8.11 -12.51 1.94
N ILE A 122 8.68 -13.70 2.02
CA ILE A 122 8.03 -14.90 2.57
C ILE A 122 8.81 -15.30 3.80
N VAL A 123 8.18 -15.19 4.96
CA VAL A 123 8.82 -15.35 6.27
C VAL A 123 8.38 -16.64 6.91
N VAL A 124 9.36 -17.43 7.37
CA VAL A 124 9.17 -18.67 8.13
C VAL A 124 10.05 -18.66 9.37
N LYS A 125 9.77 -19.52 10.35
CA LYS A 125 10.70 -19.76 11.46
C LYS A 125 11.97 -20.44 10.95
N ALA A 126 13.13 -20.06 11.45
CA ALA A 126 14.41 -20.62 10.99
C ALA A 126 14.56 -22.12 11.29
N ASP A 127 13.92 -22.61 12.35
CA ASP A 127 13.91 -24.02 12.75
C ASP A 127 12.83 -24.87 12.06
N SER A 128 12.00 -24.26 11.18
CA SER A 128 11.00 -25.00 10.41
C SER A 128 11.62 -25.87 9.32
N SER A 129 10.89 -26.89 8.88
CA SER A 129 11.27 -27.73 7.73
C SER A 129 11.02 -27.07 6.37
N ILE A 130 10.45 -25.86 6.34
CA ILE A 130 10.07 -25.13 5.11
C ILE A 130 11.31 -24.40 4.60
N ASN A 131 11.87 -24.84 3.48
CA ASN A 131 13.09 -24.29 2.87
C ASN A 131 12.83 -23.60 1.53
N THR A 132 11.77 -23.97 0.85
CA THR A 132 11.36 -23.47 -0.47
C THR A 132 9.90 -23.06 -0.45
N VAL A 133 9.43 -22.40 -1.52
CA VAL A 133 8.02 -22.03 -1.65
C VAL A 133 7.13 -23.26 -1.85
N GLU A 134 7.65 -24.31 -2.50
CA GLU A 134 6.94 -25.58 -2.65
C GLU A 134 6.62 -26.27 -1.33
N ASP A 135 7.47 -26.08 -0.31
CA ASP A 135 7.24 -26.65 1.04
C ASP A 135 6.05 -26.00 1.78
N LEU A 136 5.45 -24.95 1.20
CA LEU A 136 4.21 -24.34 1.71
C LEU A 136 2.97 -25.20 1.45
N GLN A 137 3.08 -26.27 0.65
CA GLN A 137 1.98 -27.23 0.50
C GLN A 137 1.59 -27.82 1.85
N ASP A 138 0.28 -27.91 2.09
CA ASP A 138 -0.32 -28.38 3.35
C ASP A 138 0.08 -27.56 4.59
N LYS A 139 0.53 -26.30 4.40
CA LYS A 139 0.88 -25.38 5.46
C LYS A 139 -0.18 -24.30 5.64
N ARG A 140 -0.26 -23.78 6.86
CA ARG A 140 -1.10 -22.64 7.19
C ARG A 140 -0.32 -21.35 6.98
N VAL A 141 -0.73 -20.57 5.98
CA VAL A 141 0.04 -19.42 5.47
C VAL A 141 -0.80 -18.15 5.49
N SER A 142 -0.31 -17.10 6.14
CA SER A 142 -0.93 -15.77 5.99
C SER A 142 -0.52 -15.18 4.65
N VAL A 143 -1.52 -14.98 3.79
CA VAL A 143 -1.35 -14.38 2.46
C VAL A 143 -1.45 -12.84 2.48
N GLY A 144 -1.61 -12.24 3.65
CA GLY A 144 -1.84 -10.80 3.84
C GLY A 144 -3.29 -10.49 4.17
N GLU A 145 -3.56 -9.24 4.47
CA GLU A 145 -4.90 -8.76 4.78
C GLU A 145 -5.78 -8.82 3.51
N GLU A 146 -7.05 -9.16 3.67
CA GLU A 146 -8.01 -9.14 2.55
C GLU A 146 -8.04 -7.76 1.89
N GLU A 147 -8.13 -7.68 0.56
CA GLU A 147 -8.02 -6.45 -0.23
C GLU A 147 -6.63 -5.77 -0.19
N SER A 148 -5.59 -6.45 0.30
CA SER A 148 -4.21 -5.95 0.23
C SER A 148 -3.53 -6.30 -1.09
N GLY A 149 -2.48 -5.55 -1.42
CA GLY A 149 -1.58 -5.93 -2.52
C GLY A 149 -0.79 -7.20 -2.19
N THR A 150 -0.47 -7.41 -0.92
CA THR A 150 0.22 -8.62 -0.45
C THR A 150 -0.59 -9.88 -0.74
N GLU A 151 -1.91 -9.85 -0.50
CA GLU A 151 -2.78 -10.97 -0.81
C GLU A 151 -2.69 -11.36 -2.29
N GLN A 152 -2.75 -10.38 -3.20
CA GLN A 152 -2.67 -10.65 -4.62
C GLN A 152 -1.30 -11.18 -5.02
N ASN A 153 -0.22 -10.60 -4.51
CA ASN A 153 1.12 -11.08 -4.80
C ASN A 153 1.35 -12.48 -4.24
N ALA A 154 0.87 -12.79 -3.04
CA ALA A 154 0.97 -14.12 -2.44
C ALA A 154 0.27 -15.17 -3.31
N LYS A 155 -0.98 -14.94 -3.70
CA LYS A 155 -1.74 -15.84 -4.57
C LYS A 155 -1.06 -16.04 -5.94
N GLN A 156 -0.51 -14.99 -6.54
CA GLN A 156 0.21 -15.06 -7.79
C GLN A 156 1.52 -15.85 -7.66
N ILE A 157 2.26 -15.64 -6.56
CA ILE A 157 3.49 -16.40 -6.28
C ILE A 157 3.15 -17.87 -6.05
N LEU A 158 2.20 -18.19 -5.18
CA LEU A 158 1.76 -19.57 -4.95
C LEU A 158 1.34 -20.24 -6.26
N ALA A 159 0.54 -19.58 -7.10
CA ALA A 159 0.13 -20.10 -8.41
C ALA A 159 1.32 -20.33 -9.36
N ALA A 160 2.40 -19.53 -9.28
CA ALA A 160 3.61 -19.78 -10.07
C ALA A 160 4.28 -21.10 -9.72
N TYR A 161 4.16 -21.54 -8.48
CA TYR A 161 4.63 -22.84 -7.98
C TYR A 161 3.59 -23.96 -8.10
N GLY A 162 2.42 -23.68 -8.68
CA GLY A 162 1.32 -24.66 -8.80
C GLY A 162 0.56 -24.89 -7.50
N LEU A 163 0.74 -24.02 -6.52
CA LEU A 163 0.00 -24.02 -5.27
C LEU A 163 -1.25 -23.14 -5.40
N ASN A 164 -2.30 -23.50 -4.68
CA ASN A 164 -3.56 -22.75 -4.62
C ASN A 164 -4.23 -22.97 -3.25
N ASP A 165 -5.39 -22.37 -3.05
CA ASP A 165 -6.20 -22.45 -1.83
C ASP A 165 -6.66 -23.87 -1.43
N SER A 166 -6.62 -24.83 -2.35
CA SER A 166 -6.89 -26.24 -2.04
C SER A 166 -5.64 -26.99 -1.55
N LEU A 167 -4.44 -26.45 -1.75
CA LEU A 167 -3.15 -27.03 -1.38
C LEU A 167 -2.44 -26.27 -0.25
N VAL A 168 -2.91 -25.07 0.08
CA VAL A 168 -2.38 -24.22 1.15
C VAL A 168 -3.55 -23.75 2.01
N ASP A 169 -3.46 -23.86 3.33
CA ASP A 169 -4.45 -23.26 4.25
C ASP A 169 -4.19 -21.75 4.34
N GLU A 170 -4.78 -20.99 3.39
CA GLU A 170 -4.61 -19.55 3.32
C GLU A 170 -5.43 -18.83 4.39
N VAL A 171 -4.80 -17.91 5.12
CA VAL A 171 -5.46 -17.05 6.09
C VAL A 171 -5.14 -15.58 5.83
N ASN A 172 -6.11 -14.70 6.04
CA ASN A 172 -5.93 -13.27 5.89
C ASN A 172 -5.64 -12.61 7.24
N LEU A 173 -4.40 -12.13 7.42
CA LEU A 173 -3.95 -11.42 8.62
C LEU A 173 -3.21 -10.15 8.21
N ASP A 174 -3.34 -9.09 9.02
CA ASP A 174 -2.40 -7.97 8.93
C ASP A 174 -1.00 -8.41 9.37
N TYR A 175 0.01 -7.63 9.02
CA TYR A 175 1.41 -7.99 9.26
C TYR A 175 1.75 -8.20 10.74
N SER A 176 1.15 -7.42 11.65
CA SER A 176 1.44 -7.53 13.08
C SER A 176 0.88 -8.82 13.67
N ASN A 177 -0.36 -9.17 13.30
CA ASN A 177 -0.99 -10.42 13.70
C ASN A 177 -0.28 -11.63 13.06
N ALA A 178 0.08 -11.54 11.77
CA ALA A 178 0.81 -12.59 11.07
C ALA A 178 2.17 -12.88 11.73
N ALA A 179 2.93 -11.85 12.09
CA ALA A 179 4.21 -12.00 12.78
C ALA A 179 4.04 -12.65 14.17
N GLU A 180 3.01 -12.24 14.91
CA GLU A 180 2.74 -12.82 16.23
C GLU A 180 2.28 -14.27 16.12
N GLU A 181 1.38 -14.60 15.20
CA GLU A 181 0.91 -15.96 14.97
C GLU A 181 2.02 -16.89 14.46
N LEU A 182 2.95 -16.38 13.61
CA LEU A 182 4.14 -17.15 13.23
C LEU A 182 5.01 -17.43 14.46
N ARG A 183 5.27 -16.44 15.30
CA ARG A 183 6.05 -16.59 16.54
C ARG A 183 5.43 -17.65 17.47
N GLU A 184 4.11 -17.64 17.60
CA GLU A 184 3.37 -18.60 18.43
C GLU A 184 3.20 -19.99 17.79
N GLY A 185 3.56 -20.15 16.51
CA GLY A 185 3.40 -21.41 15.77
C GLY A 185 1.95 -21.72 15.39
N LYS A 186 1.10 -20.69 15.28
CA LYS A 186 -0.29 -20.81 14.82
C LYS A 186 -0.39 -20.79 13.30
N ILE A 187 0.61 -20.19 12.63
CA ILE A 187 0.83 -20.26 11.18
C ILE A 187 2.25 -20.70 10.93
N ASP A 188 2.51 -21.24 9.73
CA ASP A 188 3.81 -21.76 9.32
C ASP A 188 4.63 -20.74 8.54
N ALA A 189 3.97 -19.82 7.84
CA ALA A 189 4.58 -18.76 7.06
C ALA A 189 3.67 -17.55 6.93
N PHE A 190 4.25 -16.40 6.57
CA PHE A 190 3.45 -15.26 6.10
C PHE A 190 4.15 -14.52 4.96
N PHE A 191 3.32 -13.97 4.08
CA PHE A 191 3.73 -13.05 3.03
C PHE A 191 3.70 -11.61 3.52
N CYS A 192 4.69 -10.82 3.08
CA CYS A 192 4.78 -9.38 3.33
C CYS A 192 5.36 -8.70 2.10
N THR A 193 4.54 -8.03 1.29
CA THR A 193 5.01 -7.19 0.17
C THR A 193 5.18 -5.76 0.65
N ALA A 194 6.42 -5.36 0.87
CA ALA A 194 6.76 -4.05 1.43
C ALA A 194 8.22 -3.68 1.09
N GLY A 195 8.63 -2.46 1.39
CA GLY A 195 10.03 -2.08 1.33
C GLY A 195 10.90 -3.01 2.18
N ALA A 196 12.09 -3.39 1.72
CA ALA A 196 13.05 -4.14 2.52
C ALA A 196 13.38 -3.37 3.81
N GLN A 197 13.76 -4.10 4.88
CA GLN A 197 13.82 -3.62 6.26
C GLN A 197 12.44 -3.24 6.82
N THR A 198 11.41 -3.98 6.43
CA THR A 198 10.06 -3.81 6.97
C THR A 198 10.07 -3.93 8.49
N THR A 199 9.46 -2.96 9.17
CA THR A 199 9.52 -2.85 10.65
C THR A 199 9.02 -4.13 11.32
N VAL A 200 7.90 -4.70 10.87
CA VAL A 200 7.32 -5.90 11.49
C VAL A 200 8.26 -7.10 11.43
N ILE A 201 8.93 -7.32 10.29
CA ILE A 201 9.89 -8.43 10.14
C ILE A 201 11.13 -8.17 11.00
N GLY A 202 11.62 -6.93 11.03
CA GLY A 202 12.75 -6.55 11.88
C GLY A 202 12.48 -6.74 13.38
N GLU A 203 11.26 -6.40 13.83
CA GLU A 203 10.86 -6.62 15.23
C GLU A 203 10.63 -8.11 15.56
N LEU A 204 10.11 -8.89 14.60
CA LEU A 204 9.97 -10.33 14.75
C LEU A 204 11.35 -11.00 14.86
N ALA A 205 12.30 -10.63 13.99
CA ALA A 205 13.66 -11.17 13.98
C ALA A 205 14.48 -10.88 15.24
N LYS A 206 14.05 -9.93 16.09
CA LYS A 206 14.61 -9.71 17.43
C LYS A 206 14.03 -10.65 18.49
N LYS A 207 12.86 -11.24 18.24
CA LYS A 207 12.09 -12.05 19.18
C LYS A 207 12.23 -13.55 18.94
N CYS A 208 12.45 -13.94 17.70
CA CYS A 208 12.69 -15.34 17.32
C CYS A 208 13.53 -15.40 16.02
N ASP A 209 14.23 -16.51 15.83
CA ASP A 209 14.98 -16.73 14.60
C ASP A 209 14.05 -16.99 13.43
N ILE A 210 14.25 -16.24 12.35
CA ILE A 210 13.46 -16.33 11.13
C ILE A 210 14.34 -16.63 9.92
N ARG A 211 13.72 -17.11 8.87
CA ARG A 211 14.30 -17.25 7.54
C ARG A 211 13.34 -16.66 6.51
N LEU A 212 13.91 -16.02 5.49
CA LEU A 212 13.18 -15.61 4.29
C LEU A 212 13.36 -16.68 3.21
N LEU A 213 12.28 -17.03 2.52
CA LEU A 213 12.35 -17.93 1.37
C LEU A 213 12.69 -17.14 0.11
N SER A 214 13.60 -17.68 -0.69
CA SER A 214 13.86 -17.15 -2.03
C SER A 214 12.83 -17.65 -3.04
N ILE A 215 12.52 -16.84 -4.04
CA ILE A 215 11.79 -17.23 -5.24
C ILE A 215 12.84 -17.67 -6.26
N ASP A 216 12.75 -18.89 -6.77
CA ASP A 216 13.66 -19.41 -7.76
C ASP A 216 13.53 -18.69 -9.13
N GLU A 217 14.60 -18.74 -9.93
CA GLU A 217 14.67 -18.03 -11.21
C GLU A 217 13.55 -18.42 -12.18
N LYS A 218 13.19 -19.71 -12.25
CA LYS A 218 12.14 -20.20 -13.16
C LYS A 218 10.78 -19.63 -12.78
N SER A 219 10.47 -19.61 -11.49
CA SER A 219 9.20 -19.08 -10.97
C SER A 219 9.17 -17.55 -11.08
N ALA A 220 10.30 -16.86 -10.85
CA ALA A 220 10.42 -15.42 -11.06
C ALA A 220 10.20 -15.05 -12.55
N GLU A 221 10.79 -15.79 -13.50
CA GLU A 221 10.56 -15.57 -14.93
C GLU A 221 9.10 -15.83 -15.33
N LYS A 222 8.47 -16.88 -14.79
CA LYS A 222 7.04 -17.15 -15.01
C LYS A 222 6.16 -16.00 -14.50
N LEU A 223 6.45 -15.46 -13.31
CA LEU A 223 5.74 -14.30 -12.74
C LEU A 223 5.90 -13.07 -13.62
N LYS A 224 7.13 -12.71 -14.01
CA LYS A 224 7.41 -11.56 -14.88
C LYS A 224 6.81 -11.71 -16.28
N GLY A 225 6.76 -12.91 -16.81
CA GLY A 225 6.13 -13.22 -18.09
C GLY A 225 4.60 -13.10 -18.06
N THR A 226 3.98 -13.40 -16.91
CA THR A 226 2.52 -13.34 -16.74
C THR A 226 2.06 -11.96 -16.30
N TYR A 227 2.80 -11.33 -15.37
CA TYR A 227 2.44 -10.07 -14.74
C TYR A 227 3.53 -9.02 -15.00
N LYS A 228 3.23 -8.03 -15.84
CA LYS A 228 4.20 -7.04 -16.37
C LYS A 228 4.85 -6.13 -15.32
N PHE A 229 4.30 -6.06 -14.11
CA PHE A 229 4.76 -5.14 -13.07
C PHE A 229 5.78 -5.74 -12.11
N TYR A 230 6.00 -7.06 -12.18
CA TYR A 230 7.06 -7.68 -11.40
C TYR A 230 8.44 -7.38 -11.97
N THR A 231 9.38 -7.13 -11.07
CA THR A 231 10.80 -6.97 -11.37
C THR A 231 11.62 -7.86 -10.44
N ASP A 232 12.83 -8.23 -10.87
CA ASP A 232 13.76 -8.91 -9.98
C ASP A 232 14.10 -8.02 -8.78
N CYS A 233 14.11 -8.61 -7.61
CA CYS A 233 14.42 -7.94 -6.36
C CYS A 233 15.35 -8.82 -5.53
N THR A 234 16.31 -8.21 -4.86
CA THR A 234 17.18 -8.90 -3.91
C THR A 234 17.11 -8.19 -2.57
N ILE A 235 16.83 -8.94 -1.52
CA ILE A 235 16.91 -8.48 -0.15
C ILE A 235 18.33 -8.80 0.32
N PRO A 236 19.20 -7.79 0.53
CA PRO A 236 20.59 -8.03 0.90
C PRO A 236 20.71 -8.77 2.22
N LYS A 237 21.74 -9.58 2.36
CA LYS A 237 22.11 -10.16 3.65
C LYS A 237 22.23 -9.07 4.71
N GLU A 238 22.04 -9.45 5.96
CA GLU A 238 22.07 -8.52 7.10
C GLU A 238 20.95 -7.44 7.08
N THR A 239 19.94 -7.60 6.20
CA THR A 239 18.75 -6.75 6.26
C THR A 239 17.96 -6.99 7.54
N TYR A 240 17.89 -8.24 7.98
CA TYR A 240 17.25 -8.63 9.24
C TYR A 240 18.22 -9.39 10.13
N ASN A 241 17.97 -9.38 11.44
CA ASN A 241 18.78 -10.13 12.39
C ASN A 241 18.79 -11.62 12.04
N GLY A 242 19.98 -12.23 12.00
CA GLY A 242 20.17 -13.65 11.64
C GLY A 242 20.13 -13.97 10.15
N GLN A 243 19.85 -13.01 9.27
CA GLN A 243 19.89 -13.22 7.82
C GLN A 243 21.33 -13.17 7.32
N THR A 244 21.89 -14.32 6.96
CA THR A 244 23.31 -14.46 6.55
C THR A 244 23.54 -14.38 5.04
N GLU A 245 22.49 -14.53 4.23
CA GLU A 245 22.57 -14.58 2.77
C GLU A 245 21.60 -13.60 2.12
N ASP A 246 21.89 -13.25 0.86
CA ASP A 246 20.97 -12.50 0.01
C ASP A 246 19.77 -13.38 -0.31
N VAL A 247 18.56 -12.78 -0.29
CA VAL A 247 17.32 -13.46 -0.66
C VAL A 247 16.84 -12.92 -2.00
N LYS A 248 16.81 -13.79 -3.01
CA LYS A 248 16.25 -13.47 -4.33
C LYS A 248 14.74 -13.54 -4.27
N THR A 249 14.08 -12.52 -4.79
CA THR A 249 12.62 -12.44 -4.85
C THR A 249 12.18 -11.59 -6.03
N VAL A 250 10.88 -11.38 -6.15
CA VAL A 250 10.30 -10.40 -7.07
C VAL A 250 9.76 -9.20 -6.29
N GLY A 251 9.59 -8.08 -6.97
CA GLY A 251 9.03 -6.88 -6.37
C GLY A 251 8.13 -6.12 -7.32
N VAL A 252 7.25 -5.32 -6.75
CA VAL A 252 6.37 -4.39 -7.44
C VAL A 252 6.65 -2.97 -6.98
N LYS A 253 6.26 -1.95 -7.76
CA LYS A 253 6.47 -0.56 -7.34
C LYS A 253 5.28 -0.03 -6.57
N ALA A 254 5.57 0.71 -5.49
CA ALA A 254 4.61 1.58 -4.82
C ALA A 254 4.46 2.90 -5.58
N VAL A 255 3.24 3.40 -5.70
CA VAL A 255 2.91 4.67 -6.36
C VAL A 255 2.06 5.53 -5.44
N LEU A 256 2.38 6.82 -5.38
CA LEU A 256 1.54 7.82 -4.73
C LEU A 256 0.44 8.25 -5.70
N LEU A 257 -0.80 8.16 -5.25
CA LEU A 257 -1.99 8.53 -5.99
C LEU A 257 -2.67 9.74 -5.34
N ALA A 258 -3.30 10.57 -6.15
CA ALA A 258 -4.10 11.70 -5.71
C ALA A 258 -5.44 11.73 -6.44
N SER A 259 -6.52 12.02 -5.72
CA SER A 259 -7.84 12.23 -6.29
C SER A 259 -7.85 13.43 -7.24
N ASP A 260 -8.46 13.28 -8.41
CA ASP A 260 -8.64 14.34 -9.40
C ASP A 260 -9.55 15.49 -8.89
N LYS A 261 -10.18 15.31 -7.73
CA LYS A 261 -10.93 16.37 -7.04
C LYS A 261 -10.03 17.33 -6.25
N LEU A 262 -8.76 17.00 -6.03
CA LEU A 262 -7.78 17.94 -5.48
C LEU A 262 -7.41 18.97 -6.53
N SER A 263 -7.25 20.24 -6.13
CA SER A 263 -6.79 21.26 -7.06
C SER A 263 -5.35 21.00 -7.52
N ALA A 264 -5.04 21.40 -8.75
CA ALA A 264 -3.68 21.28 -9.30
C ALA A 264 -2.63 21.95 -8.40
N ASP A 265 -2.96 23.10 -7.79
CA ASP A 265 -2.07 23.78 -6.84
C ASP A 265 -1.83 22.94 -5.57
N THR A 266 -2.86 22.26 -5.07
CA THR A 266 -2.72 21.37 -3.91
C THR A 266 -1.79 20.21 -4.23
N VAL A 267 -2.00 19.54 -5.37
CA VAL A 267 -1.17 18.41 -5.79
C VAL A 267 0.28 18.89 -6.03
N LYS A 268 0.46 20.03 -6.69
CA LYS A 268 1.77 20.65 -6.94
C LYS A 268 2.53 20.94 -5.63
N ASP A 269 1.87 21.59 -4.67
CA ASP A 269 2.48 21.94 -3.38
C ASP A 269 2.92 20.67 -2.63
N ILE A 270 2.06 19.65 -2.58
CA ILE A 270 2.33 18.40 -1.89
C ILE A 270 3.44 17.60 -2.59
N THR A 271 3.42 17.55 -3.92
CA THR A 271 4.47 16.92 -4.73
C THR A 271 5.82 17.60 -4.51
N LYS A 272 5.84 18.94 -4.44
CA LYS A 272 7.07 19.67 -4.10
C LYS A 272 7.60 19.29 -2.72
N ILE A 273 6.74 19.22 -1.70
CA ILE A 273 7.13 18.78 -0.34
C ILE A 273 7.71 17.37 -0.37
N LEU A 274 7.10 16.45 -1.13
CA LEU A 274 7.60 15.08 -1.30
C LEU A 274 9.06 15.06 -1.79
N PHE A 275 9.32 15.73 -2.91
CA PHE A 275 10.65 15.67 -3.55
C PHE A 275 11.71 16.48 -2.80
N GLU A 276 11.35 17.59 -2.18
CA GLU A 276 12.29 18.39 -1.37
C GLU A 276 12.70 17.70 -0.07
N ASN A 277 11.90 16.73 0.42
CA ASN A 277 12.17 16.01 1.67
C ASN A 277 12.38 14.49 1.45
N LYS A 278 12.74 14.08 0.22
CA LYS A 278 12.92 12.66 -0.12
C LYS A 278 13.89 11.92 0.81
N GLN A 279 14.96 12.57 1.26
CA GLN A 279 15.95 11.95 2.16
C GLN A 279 15.36 11.60 3.53
N GLU A 280 14.50 12.47 4.09
CA GLU A 280 13.80 12.20 5.35
C GLU A 280 12.83 11.02 5.21
N LEU A 281 12.11 10.96 4.09
CA LEU A 281 11.20 9.86 3.78
C LEU A 281 11.95 8.54 3.56
N GLN A 282 13.08 8.57 2.83
CA GLN A 282 13.95 7.41 2.65
C GLN A 282 14.49 6.87 3.97
N TYR A 283 14.96 7.78 4.83
CA TYR A 283 15.45 7.41 6.15
C TYR A 283 14.36 6.78 7.02
N ALA A 284 13.17 7.40 7.06
CA ALA A 284 12.04 6.90 7.85
C ALA A 284 11.54 5.53 7.39
N THR A 285 11.48 5.31 6.08
CA THR A 285 11.00 4.05 5.50
C THR A 285 12.08 2.98 5.39
N SER A 286 13.32 3.29 5.72
CA SER A 286 14.51 2.45 5.44
C SER A 286 14.60 2.01 3.98
N SER A 287 13.90 2.69 3.09
CA SER A 287 13.81 2.34 1.66
C SER A 287 14.96 2.99 0.91
N ARG A 288 15.91 2.21 0.42
CA ARG A 288 17.07 2.71 -0.33
C ARG A 288 16.73 3.28 -1.71
N TYR A 289 15.48 3.16 -2.16
CA TYR A 289 15.09 3.41 -3.55
C TYR A 289 13.83 4.28 -3.65
N PHE A 290 13.95 5.55 -3.31
CA PHE A 290 13.07 6.55 -3.91
C PHE A 290 13.63 6.87 -5.30
N ALA A 291 12.86 6.57 -6.34
CA ALA A 291 13.22 6.89 -7.71
C ALA A 291 13.13 8.39 -8.00
#